data_dbddde7d8e08da06437de3940bcab62f
#
_entry.id   dbddde7d8e08da06437de3940bcab62f
#
_cell.length_a   1.000
_cell.length_b   1.000
_cell.length_c   1.000
_cell.angle_alpha   90.00
_cell.angle_beta   90.00
_cell.angle_gamma   90.00
#
_symmetry.space_group_name_H-M   'P 1'
#
loop_
_entity.id
_entity.type
_entity.pdbx_description
1 polymer ?
#
loop_
_entity_poly.entity_id
_entity_poly.type
_entity_poly.pdbx_seq_one_letter_code
_entity_poly.pdbx_strand_id
1 'polypeptide(L)'
;MVQVSKRAWLLGLLCVFLVAAFHISSIQNRYMRDDEEIAFRTTNQDLSYTIWYQATQDVHAPVWFSSFWIWRQFIGDSEFMGRVYSVFATMLTLALVYQIGRTWFKSARVGIFAILILGANSYFFTYGLEIRPYAVNMLVATLSMWCFYRWLKRRTLFTALLYGLTVALMLYQHYFIVFLVIAQALYLLFFARPTRQMLVQIIGAWLLAFLIWSPWFPVAIHQVETLISIESGFGNARGVAGIGSTTEPTTLNGILTLVNLVTSGQPGLYLLVLVIGLVYAWRKKSYWLVMLWAIGVPVVALLVNMVFSVYTPRYITYLSIGVGLVMAVGITSLPRRIQWLALIVFVAISLWSIPSQFSPRIIKYRDLYQQVAKKAEAGDVLYVEPMNSGDNVVWWQMSHYLTPDLFKSLTNDPNQAQMARRIWFVTNDWFNQDVQTNFKKLEPNYPVQQVIGDCNPLWCYLIQLMEAPPSKTPQTFGTEMPFWGTDVISVSHSSVDVHLWWKVDRTPNMSYSIGLQLLDSAGNLVAQADGPINHYGNETVDTNAMQPGKIYIDYRSLALPSGITAGTYQLQLIVYDWQTGNRLLQADGADHLMLDLINIP
;
A
#
# COMPACT_ATOMS: atom_id res chain seq x y z
N MET A 1 2.95 -37.21 -28.96
CA MET A 1 3.55 -36.25 -28.05
C MET A 1 4.83 -35.71 -28.67
N VAL A 2 4.99 -34.39 -28.79
CA VAL A 2 6.28 -33.84 -29.28
C VAL A 2 7.31 -34.09 -28.17
N GLN A 3 8.32 -34.90 -28.46
CA GLN A 3 9.43 -35.18 -27.55
C GLN A 3 10.23 -33.88 -27.41
N VAL A 4 9.97 -33.13 -26.33
CA VAL A 4 10.73 -31.91 -26.02
C VAL A 4 12.07 -32.33 -25.41
N SER A 5 13.16 -31.78 -25.93
CA SER A 5 14.45 -31.99 -25.32
C SER A 5 14.41 -31.54 -23.84
N LYS A 6 15.01 -32.30 -22.94
CA LYS A 6 15.15 -31.94 -21.51
C LYS A 6 15.67 -30.51 -21.34
N ARG A 7 16.55 -30.07 -22.27
CA ARG A 7 17.11 -28.70 -22.32
C ARG A 7 16.04 -27.60 -22.48
N ALA A 8 15.06 -27.80 -23.37
CA ALA A 8 14.01 -26.79 -23.62
C ALA A 8 13.06 -26.67 -22.41
N TRP A 9 12.83 -27.77 -21.69
CA TRP A 9 12.02 -27.75 -20.46
C TRP A 9 12.76 -27.04 -19.33
N LEU A 10 14.06 -27.36 -19.14
CA LEU A 10 14.90 -26.68 -18.13
C LEU A 10 15.02 -25.18 -18.42
N LEU A 11 15.17 -24.78 -19.67
CA LEU A 11 15.21 -23.36 -20.05
C LEU A 11 13.88 -22.65 -19.75
N GLY A 12 12.74 -23.30 -20.03
CA GLY A 12 11.44 -22.75 -19.65
C GLY A 12 11.28 -22.55 -18.15
N LEU A 13 11.71 -23.54 -17.36
CA LEU A 13 11.70 -23.45 -15.89
C LEU A 13 12.62 -22.33 -15.39
N LEU A 14 13.82 -22.24 -15.95
CA LEU A 14 14.76 -21.15 -15.62
C LEU A 14 14.14 -19.78 -15.89
N CYS A 15 13.47 -19.60 -17.05
CA CYS A 15 12.80 -18.33 -17.35
C CYS A 15 11.68 -18.00 -16.36
N VAL A 16 10.89 -18.99 -15.90
CA VAL A 16 9.89 -18.80 -14.86
C VAL A 16 10.54 -18.31 -13.56
N PHE A 17 11.63 -18.95 -13.13
CA PHE A 17 12.34 -18.53 -11.91
C PHE A 17 13.02 -17.17 -12.05
N LEU A 18 13.55 -16.82 -13.22
CA LEU A 18 14.12 -15.48 -13.46
C LEU A 18 13.06 -14.39 -13.35
N VAL A 19 11.88 -14.61 -13.94
CA VAL A 19 10.76 -13.67 -13.81
C VAL A 19 10.29 -13.58 -12.35
N ALA A 20 10.18 -14.71 -11.64
CA ALA A 20 9.82 -14.73 -10.23
C ALA A 20 10.84 -13.98 -9.37
N ALA A 21 12.14 -14.19 -9.59
CA ALA A 21 13.20 -13.48 -8.88
C ALA A 21 13.12 -11.96 -9.13
N PHE A 22 12.84 -11.54 -10.36
CA PHE A 22 12.63 -10.14 -10.70
C PHE A 22 11.39 -9.55 -9.97
N HIS A 23 10.29 -10.30 -9.89
CA HIS A 23 9.12 -9.89 -9.12
C HIS A 23 9.43 -9.76 -7.63
N ILE A 24 10.10 -10.77 -7.04
CA ILE A 24 10.45 -10.80 -5.61
C ILE A 24 11.39 -9.65 -5.26
N SER A 25 12.42 -9.38 -6.07
CA SER A 25 13.36 -8.26 -5.84
C SER A 25 12.66 -6.88 -5.84
N SER A 26 11.50 -6.78 -6.47
CA SER A 26 10.73 -5.55 -6.56
C SER A 26 9.76 -5.33 -5.40
N ILE A 27 9.54 -6.36 -4.55
CA ILE A 27 8.55 -6.30 -3.46
C ILE A 27 8.94 -5.24 -2.42
N GLN A 28 10.19 -5.16 -2.03
CA GLN A 28 10.67 -4.27 -0.97
C GLN A 28 10.49 -2.79 -1.30
N ASN A 29 10.53 -2.44 -2.59
CA ASN A 29 10.39 -1.07 -3.08
C ASN A 29 8.91 -0.66 -3.30
N ARG A 30 7.96 -1.52 -2.93
CA ARG A 30 6.54 -1.24 -3.06
C ARG A 30 5.90 -0.99 -1.70
N TYR A 31 5.10 0.07 -1.64
CA TYR A 31 4.24 0.36 -0.50
C TYR A 31 2.86 -0.25 -0.73
N MET A 32 2.24 -0.69 0.36
CA MET A 32 0.88 -1.23 0.33
C MET A 32 -0.11 -0.17 -0.13
N ARG A 33 -1.09 -0.57 -0.93
CA ARG A 33 -2.25 0.23 -1.30
C ARG A 33 -3.36 0.04 -0.28
N ASP A 34 -4.25 1.03 -0.22
CA ASP A 34 -5.46 0.95 0.60
C ASP A 34 -6.30 -0.29 0.25
N ASP A 35 -6.45 -0.57 -1.05
CA ASP A 35 -7.11 -1.80 -1.54
C ASP A 35 -6.43 -3.09 -1.05
N GLU A 36 -5.11 -3.12 -0.88
CA GLU A 36 -4.36 -4.30 -0.42
C GLU A 36 -4.55 -4.51 1.09
N GLU A 37 -4.71 -3.43 1.84
CA GLU A 37 -5.00 -3.50 3.28
C GLU A 37 -6.36 -4.15 3.56
N ILE A 38 -7.38 -3.87 2.74
CA ILE A 38 -8.69 -4.52 2.84
C ILE A 38 -8.53 -6.05 2.85
N ALA A 39 -7.60 -6.59 2.07
CA ALA A 39 -7.34 -8.03 2.04
C ALA A 39 -6.88 -8.57 3.40
N PHE A 40 -5.99 -7.87 4.08
CA PHE A 40 -5.53 -8.25 5.42
C PHE A 40 -6.62 -8.11 6.47
N ARG A 41 -7.37 -7.02 6.43
CA ARG A 41 -8.49 -6.76 7.34
C ARG A 41 -9.58 -7.81 7.24
N THR A 42 -10.03 -8.12 6.03
CA THR A 42 -11.11 -9.07 5.79
C THR A 42 -10.72 -10.52 6.10
N THR A 43 -9.43 -10.83 6.09
CA THR A 43 -8.90 -12.15 6.43
C THR A 43 -8.23 -12.22 7.80
N ASN A 44 -8.50 -11.25 8.69
CA ASN A 44 -7.85 -11.15 10.01
C ASN A 44 -8.51 -12.02 11.10
N GLN A 45 -9.71 -12.52 10.84
CA GLN A 45 -10.43 -13.42 11.73
C GLN A 45 -10.44 -14.84 11.15
N ASP A 46 -11.42 -15.66 11.50
CA ASP A 46 -11.55 -17.01 10.99
C ASP A 46 -12.06 -17.06 9.53
N LEU A 47 -12.05 -18.26 8.94
CA LEU A 47 -12.51 -18.48 7.57
C LEU A 47 -14.01 -18.19 7.42
N SER A 48 -14.79 -18.47 8.44
CA SER A 48 -16.25 -18.25 8.43
C SER A 48 -16.55 -16.75 8.36
N TYR A 49 -15.84 -15.95 9.14
CA TYR A 49 -15.90 -14.49 9.07
C TYR A 49 -15.47 -13.97 7.69
N THR A 50 -14.37 -14.49 7.15
CA THR A 50 -13.90 -14.09 5.81
C THR A 50 -14.97 -14.32 4.75
N ILE A 51 -15.62 -15.50 4.75
CA ILE A 51 -16.70 -15.83 3.80
C ILE A 51 -17.94 -14.96 4.05
N TRP A 52 -18.33 -14.77 5.31
CA TRP A 52 -19.45 -13.92 5.69
C TRP A 52 -19.23 -12.48 5.25
N TYR A 53 -18.03 -11.93 5.48
CA TYR A 53 -17.68 -10.57 5.08
C TYR A 53 -17.79 -10.38 3.56
N GLN A 54 -17.26 -11.34 2.78
CA GLN A 54 -17.41 -11.31 1.32
C GLN A 54 -18.89 -11.40 0.88
N ALA A 55 -19.70 -12.13 1.61
CA ALA A 55 -21.10 -12.29 1.26
C ALA A 55 -21.98 -11.07 1.60
N THR A 56 -21.61 -10.26 2.60
CA THR A 56 -22.49 -9.23 3.18
C THR A 56 -21.92 -7.80 3.14
N GLN A 57 -20.60 -7.64 3.11
CA GLN A 57 -19.93 -6.35 3.27
C GLN A 57 -19.03 -5.99 2.10
N ASP A 58 -18.78 -6.91 1.18
CA ASP A 58 -17.90 -6.73 0.04
C ASP A 58 -18.63 -7.09 -1.26
N VAL A 59 -18.03 -6.75 -2.40
CA VAL A 59 -18.56 -7.01 -3.75
C VAL A 59 -17.72 -8.05 -4.50
N HIS A 60 -16.80 -8.72 -3.83
CA HIS A 60 -15.91 -9.69 -4.44
C HIS A 60 -16.34 -11.13 -4.17
N ALA A 61 -16.02 -12.02 -5.11
CA ALA A 61 -16.23 -13.45 -4.96
C ALA A 61 -15.25 -14.06 -3.93
N PRO A 62 -15.59 -15.21 -3.27
CA PRO A 62 -14.93 -15.63 -2.03
C PRO A 62 -13.61 -16.39 -2.20
N VAL A 63 -13.29 -16.96 -3.37
CA VAL A 63 -12.17 -17.92 -3.51
C VAL A 63 -10.82 -17.28 -3.23
N TRP A 64 -10.58 -16.08 -3.74
CA TRP A 64 -9.30 -15.42 -3.48
C TRP A 64 -9.09 -15.13 -1.99
N PHE A 65 -10.07 -14.55 -1.33
CA PHE A 65 -9.96 -14.20 0.09
C PHE A 65 -9.82 -15.44 0.97
N SER A 66 -10.58 -16.49 0.69
CA SER A 66 -10.48 -17.78 1.41
C SER A 66 -9.11 -18.43 1.23
N SER A 67 -8.57 -18.42 -0.01
CA SER A 67 -7.25 -18.99 -0.28
C SER A 67 -6.11 -18.11 0.28
N PHE A 68 -6.29 -16.80 0.32
CA PHE A 68 -5.36 -15.88 0.96
C PHE A 68 -5.39 -16.04 2.50
N TRP A 69 -6.57 -16.23 3.09
CA TRP A 69 -6.69 -16.58 4.50
C TRP A 69 -5.92 -17.87 4.83
N ILE A 70 -6.10 -18.94 4.04
CA ILE A 70 -5.34 -20.20 4.20
C ILE A 70 -3.83 -19.93 4.11
N TRP A 71 -3.37 -19.17 3.12
CA TRP A 71 -1.96 -18.81 2.95
C TRP A 71 -1.37 -18.16 4.21
N ARG A 72 -2.09 -17.19 4.78
CA ARG A 72 -1.65 -16.48 6.01
C ARG A 72 -1.47 -17.42 7.20
N GLN A 73 -2.28 -18.48 7.33
CA GLN A 73 -2.15 -19.46 8.44
C GLN A 73 -0.80 -20.20 8.40
N PHE A 74 -0.20 -20.39 7.23
CA PHE A 74 1.04 -21.15 7.07
C PHE A 74 2.29 -20.27 6.98
N ILE A 75 2.19 -19.09 6.40
CA ILE A 75 3.34 -18.28 5.98
C ILE A 75 3.49 -17.02 6.85
N GLY A 76 2.44 -16.63 7.57
CA GLY A 76 2.44 -15.46 8.44
C GLY A 76 1.86 -14.21 7.79
N ASP A 77 1.90 -13.11 8.53
CA ASP A 77 1.10 -11.91 8.32
C ASP A 77 1.98 -10.69 7.99
N SER A 78 2.77 -10.78 6.94
CA SER A 78 3.58 -9.65 6.47
C SER A 78 3.23 -9.22 5.05
N GLU A 79 3.43 -7.94 4.76
CA GLU A 79 3.27 -7.37 3.42
C GLU A 79 4.07 -8.15 2.37
N PHE A 80 5.31 -8.54 2.73
CA PHE A 80 6.18 -9.34 1.86
C PHE A 80 5.54 -10.70 1.53
N MET A 81 5.06 -11.42 2.53
CA MET A 81 4.44 -12.74 2.35
C MET A 81 3.10 -12.69 1.63
N GLY A 82 2.33 -11.61 1.83
CA GLY A 82 1.12 -11.36 1.03
C GLY A 82 1.43 -11.20 -0.47
N ARG A 83 2.50 -10.51 -0.82
CA ARG A 83 2.94 -10.36 -2.22
C ARG A 83 3.53 -11.65 -2.79
N VAL A 84 4.23 -12.45 -1.97
CA VAL A 84 4.74 -13.76 -2.39
C VAL A 84 3.61 -14.70 -2.80
N TYR A 85 2.43 -14.60 -2.18
CA TYR A 85 1.22 -15.33 -2.63
C TYR A 85 0.87 -15.01 -4.09
N SER A 86 0.85 -13.73 -4.45
CA SER A 86 0.58 -13.29 -5.83
C SER A 86 1.68 -13.72 -6.81
N VAL A 87 2.95 -13.63 -6.39
CA VAL A 87 4.08 -14.13 -7.19
C VAL A 87 3.98 -15.64 -7.44
N PHE A 88 3.57 -16.41 -6.44
CA PHE A 88 3.37 -17.85 -6.59
C PHE A 88 2.28 -18.17 -7.63
N ALA A 89 1.14 -17.49 -7.59
CA ALA A 89 0.10 -17.61 -8.62
C ALA A 89 0.63 -17.21 -10.01
N THR A 90 1.43 -16.16 -10.10
CA THR A 90 2.09 -15.70 -11.32
C THR A 90 3.05 -16.75 -11.88
N MET A 91 3.87 -17.40 -11.05
CA MET A 91 4.75 -18.50 -11.47
C MET A 91 3.99 -19.68 -12.08
N LEU A 92 2.90 -20.08 -11.42
CA LEU A 92 2.03 -21.16 -11.94
C LEU A 92 1.40 -20.76 -13.28
N THR A 93 0.99 -19.49 -13.42
CA THR A 93 0.49 -18.93 -14.68
C THR A 93 1.55 -19.05 -15.79
N LEU A 94 2.78 -18.64 -15.53
CA LEU A 94 3.88 -18.71 -16.50
C LEU A 94 4.22 -20.16 -16.89
N ALA A 95 4.16 -21.09 -15.94
CA ALA A 95 4.33 -22.51 -16.22
C ALA A 95 3.23 -23.05 -17.18
N LEU A 96 1.98 -22.62 -16.97
CA LEU A 96 0.87 -22.95 -17.89
C LEU A 96 1.06 -22.28 -19.26
N VAL A 97 1.53 -21.03 -19.32
CA VAL A 97 1.87 -20.31 -20.56
C VAL A 97 2.93 -21.06 -21.36
N TYR A 98 3.97 -21.58 -20.69
CA TYR A 98 4.95 -22.46 -21.35
C TYR A 98 4.29 -23.69 -21.98
N GLN A 99 3.39 -24.35 -21.23
CA GLN A 99 2.67 -25.52 -21.73
C GLN A 99 1.74 -25.19 -22.90
N ILE A 100 1.10 -24.02 -22.88
CA ILE A 100 0.27 -23.53 -23.99
C ILE A 100 1.14 -23.33 -25.25
N GLY A 101 2.23 -22.59 -25.15
CA GLY A 101 3.15 -22.38 -26.27
C GLY A 101 3.61 -23.71 -26.90
N ARG A 102 4.00 -24.65 -26.03
CA ARG A 102 4.45 -25.99 -26.44
C ARG A 102 3.35 -26.82 -27.09
N THR A 103 2.15 -26.82 -26.59
CA THR A 103 1.09 -27.72 -27.01
C THR A 103 0.22 -27.15 -28.14
N TRP A 104 -0.14 -25.87 -28.09
CA TRP A 104 -1.00 -25.24 -29.10
C TRP A 104 -0.25 -24.86 -30.35
N PHE A 105 1.00 -24.40 -30.20
CA PHE A 105 1.84 -23.97 -31.33
C PHE A 105 2.93 -24.97 -31.66
N LYS A 106 3.02 -26.09 -30.94
CA LYS A 106 4.05 -27.13 -31.10
C LYS A 106 5.48 -26.56 -31.04
N SER A 107 5.68 -25.50 -30.22
CA SER A 107 6.94 -24.78 -30.16
C SER A 107 7.25 -24.38 -28.70
N ALA A 108 8.34 -24.93 -28.17
CA ALA A 108 8.85 -24.51 -26.86
C ALA A 108 9.30 -23.04 -26.86
N ARG A 109 9.77 -22.52 -28.01
CA ARG A 109 10.17 -21.11 -28.15
C ARG A 109 9.00 -20.16 -27.93
N VAL A 110 7.81 -20.47 -28.46
CA VAL A 110 6.62 -19.64 -28.20
C VAL A 110 6.35 -19.55 -26.70
N GLY A 111 6.47 -20.66 -25.98
CA GLY A 111 6.29 -20.64 -24.51
C GLY A 111 7.35 -19.82 -23.78
N ILE A 112 8.63 -20.02 -24.12
CA ILE A 112 9.74 -19.28 -23.51
C ILE A 112 9.63 -17.78 -23.81
N PHE A 113 9.35 -17.41 -25.06
CA PHE A 113 9.21 -16.02 -25.46
C PHE A 113 8.02 -15.36 -24.76
N ALA A 114 6.89 -16.06 -24.64
CA ALA A 114 5.73 -15.55 -23.91
C ALA A 114 6.04 -15.31 -22.43
N ILE A 115 6.80 -16.21 -21.77
CA ILE A 115 7.23 -16.00 -20.38
C ILE A 115 8.05 -14.69 -20.24
N LEU A 116 9.05 -14.50 -21.12
CA LEU A 116 9.94 -13.34 -21.05
C LEU A 116 9.21 -12.03 -21.39
N ILE A 117 8.32 -12.06 -22.37
CA ILE A 117 7.48 -10.93 -22.76
C ILE A 117 6.54 -10.55 -21.61
N LEU A 118 5.87 -11.51 -20.98
CA LEU A 118 5.00 -11.28 -19.84
C LEU A 118 5.78 -10.75 -18.64
N GLY A 119 6.94 -11.34 -18.35
CA GLY A 119 7.81 -10.85 -17.26
C GLY A 119 8.30 -9.41 -17.42
N ALA A 120 8.38 -8.92 -18.67
CA ALA A 120 8.74 -7.54 -19.00
C ALA A 120 7.51 -6.63 -19.23
N ASN A 121 6.28 -7.17 -19.22
CA ASN A 121 5.08 -6.40 -19.43
C ASN A 121 4.67 -5.70 -18.13
N SER A 122 4.57 -4.36 -18.11
CA SER A 122 4.27 -3.58 -16.91
C SER A 122 2.90 -3.88 -16.30
N TYR A 123 1.90 -4.15 -17.13
CA TYR A 123 0.56 -4.48 -16.70
C TYR A 123 0.52 -5.85 -15.99
N PHE A 124 1.14 -6.87 -16.59
CA PHE A 124 1.29 -8.19 -15.97
C PHE A 124 2.13 -8.12 -14.68
N PHE A 125 3.23 -7.38 -14.71
CA PHE A 125 4.13 -7.20 -13.58
C PHE A 125 3.43 -6.51 -12.39
N THR A 126 2.70 -5.41 -12.65
CA THR A 126 2.02 -4.65 -11.61
C THR A 126 0.99 -5.49 -10.87
N TYR A 127 0.07 -6.09 -11.63
CA TYR A 127 -1.02 -6.86 -11.05
C TYR A 127 -0.63 -8.27 -10.61
N GLY A 128 0.51 -8.77 -11.07
CA GLY A 128 1.14 -9.99 -10.60
C GLY A 128 1.77 -9.88 -9.19
N LEU A 129 1.94 -8.65 -8.68
CA LEU A 129 2.53 -8.37 -7.37
C LEU A 129 1.52 -7.85 -6.34
N GLU A 130 0.37 -7.38 -6.75
CA GLU A 130 -0.63 -6.83 -5.82
C GLU A 130 -1.25 -7.91 -4.95
N ILE A 131 -1.49 -7.59 -3.67
CA ILE A 131 -2.20 -8.47 -2.71
C ILE A 131 -3.70 -8.34 -2.98
N ARG A 132 -4.09 -8.75 -4.20
CA ARG A 132 -5.45 -8.64 -4.74
C ARG A 132 -5.74 -9.84 -5.65
N PRO A 133 -6.99 -10.09 -6.03
CA PRO A 133 -7.39 -11.25 -6.83
C PRO A 133 -6.68 -11.43 -8.18
N TYR A 134 -6.00 -10.40 -8.71
CA TYR A 134 -5.56 -10.32 -10.11
C TYR A 134 -4.59 -11.42 -10.54
N ALA A 135 -3.58 -11.74 -9.73
CA ALA A 135 -2.63 -12.81 -10.05
C ALA A 135 -3.32 -14.19 -10.13
N VAL A 136 -4.27 -14.44 -9.22
CA VAL A 136 -5.06 -15.69 -9.22
C VAL A 136 -6.07 -15.69 -10.37
N ASN A 137 -6.64 -14.52 -10.74
CA ASN A 137 -7.48 -14.39 -11.94
C ASN A 137 -6.71 -14.82 -13.21
N MET A 138 -5.45 -14.36 -13.35
CA MET A 138 -4.58 -14.76 -14.45
C MET A 138 -4.33 -16.27 -14.45
N LEU A 139 -4.08 -16.87 -13.30
CA LEU A 139 -3.88 -18.32 -13.15
C LEU A 139 -5.11 -19.11 -13.54
N VAL A 140 -6.27 -18.79 -12.96
CA VAL A 140 -7.51 -19.54 -13.18
C VAL A 140 -8.00 -19.38 -14.63
N ALA A 141 -7.90 -18.17 -15.19
CA ALA A 141 -8.20 -17.92 -16.61
C ALA A 141 -7.30 -18.74 -17.54
N THR A 142 -5.99 -18.81 -17.25
CA THR A 142 -5.04 -19.59 -18.05
C THR A 142 -5.31 -21.09 -17.95
N LEU A 143 -5.66 -21.57 -16.76
CA LEU A 143 -6.05 -22.96 -16.51
C LEU A 143 -7.32 -23.32 -17.28
N SER A 144 -8.33 -22.45 -17.26
CA SER A 144 -9.58 -22.64 -18.01
C SER A 144 -9.32 -22.70 -19.51
N MET A 145 -8.51 -21.79 -20.05
CA MET A 145 -8.12 -21.80 -21.46
C MET A 145 -7.38 -23.09 -21.84
N TRP A 146 -6.51 -23.58 -20.95
CA TRP A 146 -5.80 -24.84 -21.19
C TRP A 146 -6.74 -26.05 -21.16
N CYS A 147 -7.69 -26.12 -20.22
CA CYS A 147 -8.71 -27.17 -20.13
C CYS A 147 -9.66 -27.12 -21.33
N PHE A 148 -10.11 -25.92 -21.74
CA PHE A 148 -10.92 -25.70 -22.94
C PHE A 148 -10.23 -26.24 -24.20
N TYR A 149 -8.97 -25.90 -24.41
CA TYR A 149 -8.21 -26.41 -25.57
C TYR A 149 -8.01 -27.94 -25.51
N ARG A 150 -7.76 -28.51 -24.34
CA ARG A 150 -7.69 -29.97 -24.17
C ARG A 150 -9.00 -30.64 -24.53
N TRP A 151 -10.13 -30.07 -24.08
CA TRP A 151 -11.45 -30.56 -24.46
C TRP A 151 -11.67 -30.48 -26.00
N LEU A 152 -11.37 -29.37 -26.62
CA LEU A 152 -11.45 -29.22 -28.08
C LEU A 152 -10.67 -30.30 -28.84
N LYS A 153 -9.55 -30.78 -28.28
CA LYS A 153 -8.70 -31.81 -28.91
C LYS A 153 -9.13 -33.23 -28.61
N ARG A 154 -9.56 -33.51 -27.39
CA ARG A 154 -9.90 -34.87 -26.92
C ARG A 154 -11.37 -35.21 -27.06
N ARG A 155 -12.24 -34.22 -26.90
CA ARG A 155 -13.71 -34.33 -27.01
C ARG A 155 -14.33 -35.42 -26.11
N THR A 156 -13.70 -35.70 -24.97
CA THR A 156 -14.21 -36.65 -23.96
C THR A 156 -15.03 -35.96 -22.91
N LEU A 157 -15.99 -36.70 -22.29
CA LEU A 157 -16.78 -36.19 -21.17
C LEU A 157 -15.88 -35.75 -20.02
N PHE A 158 -14.83 -36.51 -19.69
CA PHE A 158 -13.87 -36.16 -18.64
C PHE A 158 -13.22 -34.79 -18.87
N THR A 159 -12.80 -34.50 -20.11
CA THR A 159 -12.20 -33.18 -20.41
C THR A 159 -13.23 -32.05 -20.42
N ALA A 160 -14.49 -32.32 -20.74
CA ALA A 160 -15.58 -31.38 -20.63
C ALA A 160 -15.90 -31.06 -19.15
N LEU A 161 -15.95 -32.08 -18.29
CA LEU A 161 -16.14 -31.91 -16.86
C LEU A 161 -15.00 -31.11 -16.22
N LEU A 162 -13.73 -31.41 -16.54
CA LEU A 162 -12.60 -30.63 -16.08
C LEU A 162 -12.69 -29.15 -16.50
N TYR A 163 -13.13 -28.90 -17.74
CA TYR A 163 -13.36 -27.53 -18.19
C TYR A 163 -14.51 -26.87 -17.40
N GLY A 164 -15.63 -27.56 -17.20
CA GLY A 164 -16.75 -27.06 -16.38
C GLY A 164 -16.33 -26.69 -14.96
N LEU A 165 -15.50 -27.54 -14.32
CA LEU A 165 -14.93 -27.23 -12.99
C LEU A 165 -14.07 -25.96 -13.00
N THR A 166 -13.28 -25.72 -14.06
CA THR A 166 -12.51 -24.47 -14.15
C THR A 166 -13.40 -23.25 -14.36
N VAL A 167 -14.52 -23.39 -15.09
CA VAL A 167 -15.51 -22.31 -15.23
C VAL A 167 -16.18 -22.00 -13.89
N ALA A 168 -16.57 -23.02 -13.10
CA ALA A 168 -17.09 -22.83 -11.76
C ALA A 168 -16.09 -22.08 -10.87
N LEU A 169 -14.82 -22.51 -10.89
CA LEU A 169 -13.75 -21.84 -10.15
C LEU A 169 -13.58 -20.38 -10.58
N MET A 170 -13.71 -20.09 -11.89
CA MET A 170 -13.67 -18.72 -12.41
C MET A 170 -14.78 -17.85 -11.81
N LEU A 171 -16.02 -18.34 -11.76
CA LEU A 171 -17.15 -17.62 -11.21
C LEU A 171 -17.01 -17.33 -9.72
N TYR A 172 -16.46 -18.27 -8.96
CA TYR A 172 -16.13 -18.10 -7.54
C TYR A 172 -14.88 -17.23 -7.29
N GLN A 173 -14.06 -17.00 -8.34
CA GLN A 173 -12.85 -16.22 -8.24
C GLN A 173 -13.09 -14.74 -8.52
N HIS A 174 -13.79 -14.41 -9.65
CA HIS A 174 -14.08 -13.04 -10.04
C HIS A 174 -15.11 -12.99 -11.17
N TYR A 175 -16.17 -12.20 -11.04
CA TYR A 175 -17.29 -12.20 -11.99
C TYR A 175 -16.88 -11.78 -13.42
N PHE A 176 -15.95 -10.85 -13.56
CA PHE A 176 -15.48 -10.37 -14.88
C PHE A 176 -14.72 -11.43 -15.70
N ILE A 177 -14.33 -12.57 -15.09
CA ILE A 177 -13.73 -13.67 -15.85
C ILE A 177 -14.74 -14.31 -16.82
N VAL A 178 -16.04 -14.08 -16.66
CA VAL A 178 -17.09 -14.52 -17.61
C VAL A 178 -16.82 -14.05 -19.02
N PHE A 179 -16.18 -12.91 -19.24
CA PHE A 179 -15.82 -12.42 -20.57
C PHE A 179 -14.88 -13.39 -21.33
N LEU A 180 -14.07 -14.16 -20.59
CA LEU A 180 -13.27 -15.22 -21.20
C LEU A 180 -14.13 -16.39 -21.67
N VAL A 181 -15.18 -16.76 -20.93
CA VAL A 181 -16.15 -17.80 -21.35
C VAL A 181 -16.86 -17.38 -22.62
N ILE A 182 -17.22 -16.10 -22.73
CA ILE A 182 -17.81 -15.53 -23.96
C ILE A 182 -16.81 -15.63 -25.13
N ALA A 183 -15.55 -15.27 -24.92
CA ALA A 183 -14.50 -15.40 -25.95
C ALA A 183 -14.29 -16.88 -26.37
N GLN A 184 -14.37 -17.84 -25.44
CA GLN A 184 -14.32 -19.27 -25.71
C GLN A 184 -15.54 -19.75 -26.54
N ALA A 185 -16.73 -19.24 -26.21
CA ALA A 185 -17.96 -19.53 -26.96
C ALA A 185 -17.89 -18.97 -28.38
N LEU A 186 -17.43 -17.73 -28.57
CA LEU A 186 -17.20 -17.15 -29.89
C LEU A 186 -16.20 -17.95 -30.70
N TYR A 187 -15.11 -18.42 -30.08
CA TYR A 187 -14.17 -19.31 -30.77
C TYR A 187 -14.81 -20.63 -31.21
N LEU A 188 -15.65 -21.22 -30.35
CA LEU A 188 -16.36 -22.46 -30.66
C LEU A 188 -17.26 -22.27 -31.89
N LEU A 189 -18.02 -21.19 -31.93
CA LEU A 189 -18.96 -20.88 -33.01
C LEU A 189 -18.25 -20.59 -34.35
N PHE A 190 -17.27 -19.70 -34.34
CA PHE A 190 -16.69 -19.19 -35.59
C PHE A 190 -15.53 -20.03 -36.13
N PHE A 191 -14.74 -20.69 -35.24
CA PHE A 191 -13.50 -21.34 -35.66
C PHE A 191 -13.48 -22.86 -35.46
N ALA A 192 -14.22 -23.41 -34.48
CA ALA A 192 -14.17 -24.83 -34.18
C ALA A 192 -15.18 -25.67 -34.99
N ARG A 193 -16.29 -25.04 -35.45
CA ARG A 193 -17.40 -25.74 -36.15
C ARG A 193 -17.92 -26.91 -35.31
N PRO A 194 -18.64 -26.65 -34.21
CA PRO A 194 -18.99 -27.67 -33.22
C PRO A 194 -19.95 -28.71 -33.79
N THR A 195 -19.71 -29.98 -33.45
CA THR A 195 -20.67 -31.06 -33.67
C THR A 195 -21.75 -31.04 -32.61
N ARG A 196 -22.89 -31.71 -32.82
CA ARG A 196 -23.97 -31.88 -31.84
C ARG A 196 -23.42 -32.41 -30.49
N GLN A 197 -22.53 -33.40 -30.54
CA GLN A 197 -21.90 -33.95 -29.35
C GLN A 197 -21.06 -32.90 -28.60
N MET A 198 -20.29 -32.07 -29.31
CA MET A 198 -19.54 -30.97 -28.66
C MET A 198 -20.47 -29.94 -28.02
N LEU A 199 -21.59 -29.60 -28.69
CA LEU A 199 -22.57 -28.67 -28.09
C LEU A 199 -23.18 -29.24 -26.80
N VAL A 200 -23.59 -30.53 -26.80
CA VAL A 200 -24.10 -31.17 -25.59
C VAL A 200 -23.06 -31.17 -24.47
N GLN A 201 -21.80 -31.49 -24.77
CA GLN A 201 -20.74 -31.53 -23.78
C GLN A 201 -20.43 -30.13 -23.20
N ILE A 202 -20.37 -29.08 -24.03
CA ILE A 202 -20.04 -27.73 -23.56
C ILE A 202 -21.20 -27.12 -22.78
N ILE A 203 -22.45 -27.33 -23.22
CA ILE A 203 -23.63 -26.90 -22.49
C ILE A 203 -23.70 -27.64 -21.14
N GLY A 204 -23.46 -28.94 -21.13
CA GLY A 204 -23.39 -29.72 -19.89
C GLY A 204 -22.28 -29.24 -18.95
N ALA A 205 -21.13 -28.85 -19.48
CA ALA A 205 -20.03 -28.28 -18.69
C ALA A 205 -20.41 -26.91 -18.08
N TRP A 206 -21.10 -26.05 -18.83
CA TRP A 206 -21.59 -24.76 -18.30
C TRP A 206 -22.72 -24.92 -17.29
N LEU A 207 -23.63 -25.87 -17.51
CA LEU A 207 -24.66 -26.21 -16.53
C LEU A 207 -24.05 -26.76 -15.24
N LEU A 208 -23.05 -27.63 -15.33
CA LEU A 208 -22.30 -28.11 -14.17
C LEU A 208 -21.63 -26.95 -13.43
N ALA A 209 -20.97 -26.05 -14.17
CA ALA A 209 -20.35 -24.87 -13.56
C ALA A 209 -21.36 -23.99 -12.84
N PHE A 210 -22.52 -23.75 -13.46
CA PHE A 210 -23.61 -22.99 -12.84
C PHE A 210 -24.16 -23.69 -11.61
N LEU A 211 -24.40 -25.01 -11.66
CA LEU A 211 -24.89 -25.78 -10.51
C LEU A 211 -23.91 -25.70 -9.31
N ILE A 212 -22.62 -25.83 -9.59
CA ILE A 212 -21.59 -25.70 -8.53
C ILE A 212 -21.58 -24.27 -7.95
N TRP A 213 -21.77 -23.24 -8.78
CA TRP A 213 -21.74 -21.83 -8.38
C TRP A 213 -23.08 -21.35 -7.81
N SER A 214 -24.20 -22.05 -8.07
CA SER A 214 -25.55 -21.61 -7.69
C SER A 214 -25.74 -21.29 -6.20
N PRO A 215 -25.05 -21.92 -5.22
CA PRO A 215 -25.15 -21.50 -3.82
C PRO A 215 -24.70 -20.04 -3.58
N TRP A 216 -23.79 -19.52 -4.41
CA TRP A 216 -23.31 -18.14 -4.33
C TRP A 216 -24.14 -17.16 -5.18
N PHE A 217 -25.03 -17.66 -6.03
CA PHE A 217 -25.80 -16.83 -6.96
C PHE A 217 -26.66 -15.76 -6.26
N PRO A 218 -27.38 -16.03 -5.16
CA PRO A 218 -28.12 -14.99 -4.43
C PRO A 218 -27.21 -13.89 -3.88
N VAL A 219 -26.03 -14.24 -3.39
CA VAL A 219 -25.02 -13.28 -2.92
C VAL A 219 -24.54 -12.40 -4.08
N ALA A 220 -24.25 -12.99 -5.23
CA ALA A 220 -23.81 -12.24 -6.41
C ALA A 220 -24.87 -11.25 -6.89
N ILE A 221 -26.16 -11.61 -6.85
CA ILE A 221 -27.26 -10.67 -7.17
C ILE A 221 -27.25 -9.52 -6.16
N HIS A 222 -27.23 -9.79 -4.88
CA HIS A 222 -27.20 -8.77 -3.82
C HIS A 222 -25.99 -7.81 -3.98
N GLN A 223 -24.83 -8.34 -4.33
CA GLN A 223 -23.63 -7.53 -4.60
C GLN A 223 -23.81 -6.62 -5.83
N VAL A 224 -24.44 -7.10 -6.89
CA VAL A 224 -24.77 -6.29 -8.08
C VAL A 224 -25.80 -5.22 -7.74
N GLU A 225 -26.84 -5.53 -6.99
CA GLU A 225 -27.84 -4.57 -6.52
C GLU A 225 -27.20 -3.47 -5.65
N THR A 226 -26.30 -3.86 -4.76
CA THR A 226 -25.49 -2.93 -3.94
C THR A 226 -24.66 -2.01 -4.82
N LEU A 227 -23.95 -2.53 -5.82
CA LEU A 227 -23.18 -1.72 -6.76
C LEU A 227 -24.07 -0.73 -7.54
N ILE A 228 -25.21 -1.16 -8.03
CA ILE A 228 -26.16 -0.30 -8.78
C ILE A 228 -26.76 0.77 -7.86
N SER A 229 -27.11 0.43 -6.62
CA SER A 229 -27.65 1.40 -5.66
C SER A 229 -26.61 2.45 -5.27
N ILE A 230 -25.37 2.06 -5.16
CA ILE A 230 -24.22 2.93 -4.96
C ILE A 230 -24.08 3.89 -6.16
N GLU A 231 -24.12 3.43 -7.40
CA GLU A 231 -24.04 4.29 -8.59
C GLU A 231 -25.24 5.26 -8.71
N SER A 232 -26.46 4.80 -8.44
CA SER A 232 -27.67 5.62 -8.56
C SER A 232 -27.86 6.62 -7.42
N GLY A 233 -27.25 6.40 -6.24
CA GLY A 233 -27.32 7.28 -5.06
C GLY A 233 -26.17 8.29 -4.93
N PHE A 234 -25.16 8.21 -5.75
CA PHE A 234 -23.86 8.86 -5.55
C PHE A 234 -23.71 10.28 -6.08
N GLY A 235 -24.78 11.03 -6.21
CA GLY A 235 -24.57 12.49 -6.23
C GLY A 235 -23.89 13.04 -4.97
N ASN A 236 -23.98 12.37 -3.80
CA ASN A 236 -23.57 12.96 -2.51
C ASN A 236 -23.01 12.02 -1.42
N ALA A 237 -22.75 10.75 -1.66
CA ALA A 237 -22.25 9.87 -0.59
C ALA A 237 -20.79 9.40 -0.84
N ARG A 238 -19.83 10.19 -0.39
CA ARG A 238 -18.40 9.83 -0.29
C ARG A 238 -18.09 8.76 0.77
N GLY A 239 -19.07 7.99 1.22
CA GLY A 239 -18.98 7.15 2.43
C GLY A 239 -18.73 5.67 2.22
N VAL A 240 -18.79 5.13 0.98
CA VAL A 240 -18.34 3.75 0.71
C VAL A 240 -17.14 3.85 -0.21
N ALA A 241 -15.97 3.73 0.39
CA ALA A 241 -14.70 4.00 -0.23
C ALA A 241 -14.53 3.27 -1.58
N GLY A 242 -14.47 4.04 -2.65
CA GLY A 242 -13.66 3.69 -3.81
C GLY A 242 -14.28 2.89 -4.93
N ILE A 243 -15.57 2.54 -4.92
CA ILE A 243 -16.14 1.74 -6.02
C ILE A 243 -16.57 2.64 -7.19
N GLY A 244 -17.26 3.73 -6.96
CA GLY A 244 -17.74 4.64 -8.01
C GLY A 244 -16.64 5.49 -8.68
N SER A 245 -15.50 5.68 -8.01
CA SER A 245 -14.38 6.50 -8.54
C SER A 245 -13.38 5.72 -9.41
N THR A 246 -13.53 4.40 -9.53
CA THR A 246 -12.56 3.51 -10.21
C THR A 246 -13.03 2.97 -11.55
N THR A 247 -14.29 3.23 -11.94
CA THR A 247 -14.79 2.79 -13.25
C THR A 247 -14.29 3.73 -14.35
N GLU A 248 -13.76 3.13 -15.42
CA GLU A 248 -13.27 3.86 -16.60
C GLU A 248 -14.39 3.97 -17.62
N PRO A 249 -14.74 5.17 -18.07
CA PRO A 249 -15.77 5.33 -19.09
C PRO A 249 -15.32 4.72 -20.43
N THR A 250 -16.26 4.16 -21.21
CA THR A 250 -16.00 3.67 -22.55
C THR A 250 -15.87 4.85 -23.54
N THR A 251 -14.83 5.65 -23.32
CA THR A 251 -14.44 6.77 -24.18
C THR A 251 -13.19 6.39 -24.97
N LEU A 252 -12.86 7.17 -26.00
CA LEU A 252 -11.62 7.01 -26.73
C LEU A 252 -10.40 7.07 -25.78
N ASN A 253 -10.41 8.00 -24.83
CA ASN A 253 -9.34 8.14 -23.85
C ASN A 253 -9.24 6.90 -22.95
N GLY A 254 -10.35 6.34 -22.45
CA GLY A 254 -10.37 5.10 -21.67
C GLY A 254 -9.83 3.90 -22.47
N ILE A 255 -10.17 3.80 -23.76
CA ILE A 255 -9.62 2.76 -24.64
C ILE A 255 -8.12 2.95 -24.84
N LEU A 256 -7.66 4.18 -25.10
CA LEU A 256 -6.22 4.48 -25.25
C LEU A 256 -5.45 4.21 -23.96
N THR A 257 -6.04 4.50 -22.81
CA THR A 257 -5.47 4.17 -21.49
C THR A 257 -5.29 2.67 -21.34
N LEU A 258 -6.32 1.86 -21.67
CA LEU A 258 -6.21 0.40 -21.64
C LEU A 258 -5.12 -0.09 -22.57
N VAL A 259 -5.08 0.40 -23.83
CA VAL A 259 -4.05 0.03 -24.80
C VAL A 259 -2.67 0.36 -24.27
N ASN A 260 -2.46 1.55 -23.72
CA ASN A 260 -1.19 1.96 -23.13
C ASN A 260 -0.77 1.04 -21.97
N LEU A 261 -1.68 0.74 -21.04
CA LEU A 261 -1.41 -0.16 -19.92
C LEU A 261 -0.97 -1.56 -20.40
N VAL A 262 -1.77 -2.16 -21.29
CA VAL A 262 -1.55 -3.53 -21.78
C VAL A 262 -0.28 -3.65 -22.63
N THR A 263 0.09 -2.59 -23.33
CA THR A 263 1.28 -2.54 -24.19
C THR A 263 2.50 -1.93 -23.49
N SER A 264 2.47 -1.77 -22.18
CA SER A 264 3.56 -1.17 -21.40
C SER A 264 3.97 0.22 -21.92
N GLY A 265 3.02 1.03 -22.38
CA GLY A 265 3.28 2.34 -22.97
C GLY A 265 3.91 2.31 -24.38
N GLN A 266 3.94 1.14 -25.04
CA GLN A 266 4.60 0.94 -26.33
C GLN A 266 3.64 0.40 -27.41
N PRO A 267 2.48 1.07 -27.69
CA PRO A 267 1.46 0.53 -28.59
C PRO A 267 1.97 0.28 -30.00
N GLY A 268 2.87 1.12 -30.53
CA GLY A 268 3.45 0.95 -31.85
C GLY A 268 4.28 -0.33 -32.00
N LEU A 269 5.09 -0.66 -30.98
CA LEU A 269 5.89 -1.89 -30.96
C LEU A 269 4.99 -3.13 -30.93
N TYR A 270 3.95 -3.11 -30.09
CA TYR A 270 3.01 -4.22 -29.99
C TYR A 270 2.19 -4.39 -31.28
N LEU A 271 1.78 -3.29 -31.91
CA LEU A 271 1.06 -3.31 -33.18
C LEU A 271 1.93 -3.91 -34.30
N LEU A 272 3.21 -3.51 -34.39
CA LEU A 272 4.14 -4.09 -35.37
C LEU A 272 4.24 -5.60 -35.24
N VAL A 273 4.45 -6.10 -34.01
CA VAL A 273 4.57 -7.54 -33.74
C VAL A 273 3.24 -8.28 -33.99
N LEU A 274 2.11 -7.63 -33.66
CA LEU A 274 0.77 -8.14 -33.96
C LEU A 274 0.57 -8.35 -35.47
N VAL A 275 0.93 -7.35 -36.28
CA VAL A 275 0.82 -7.41 -37.76
C VAL A 275 1.68 -8.56 -38.33
N ILE A 276 2.91 -8.71 -37.83
CA ILE A 276 3.78 -9.85 -38.21
C ILE A 276 3.08 -11.18 -37.86
N GLY A 277 2.52 -11.30 -36.66
CA GLY A 277 1.77 -12.48 -36.24
C GLY A 277 0.55 -12.77 -37.15
N LEU A 278 -0.21 -11.74 -37.49
CA LEU A 278 -1.35 -11.85 -38.42
C LEU A 278 -0.91 -12.35 -39.80
N VAL A 279 0.14 -11.78 -40.37
CA VAL A 279 0.63 -12.18 -41.70
C VAL A 279 1.06 -13.65 -41.74
N TYR A 280 1.76 -14.12 -40.72
CA TYR A 280 2.38 -15.46 -40.73
C TYR A 280 1.57 -16.56 -40.04
N ALA A 281 0.68 -16.21 -39.11
CA ALA A 281 -0.02 -17.18 -38.27
C ALA A 281 -1.56 -17.18 -38.41
N TRP A 282 -2.16 -16.30 -39.20
CA TRP A 282 -3.62 -16.18 -39.36
C TRP A 282 -4.35 -17.46 -39.76
N ARG A 283 -3.68 -18.37 -40.51
CA ARG A 283 -4.24 -19.68 -40.89
C ARG A 283 -4.30 -20.68 -39.76
N LYS A 284 -3.60 -20.44 -38.63
CA LYS A 284 -3.58 -21.36 -37.48
C LYS A 284 -4.78 -21.11 -36.57
N LYS A 285 -5.67 -22.08 -36.41
CA LYS A 285 -6.83 -21.97 -35.52
C LYS A 285 -6.45 -21.60 -34.07
N SER A 286 -5.36 -22.15 -33.54
CA SER A 286 -4.87 -21.81 -32.20
C SER A 286 -4.44 -20.34 -32.05
N TYR A 287 -4.05 -19.68 -33.13
CA TYR A 287 -3.75 -18.26 -33.14
C TYR A 287 -5.02 -17.42 -32.89
N TRP A 288 -6.13 -17.76 -33.55
CA TRP A 288 -7.40 -17.08 -33.32
C TRP A 288 -7.96 -17.28 -31.92
N LEU A 289 -7.71 -18.43 -31.28
CA LEU A 289 -8.10 -18.64 -29.89
C LEU A 289 -7.36 -17.66 -28.95
N VAL A 290 -6.06 -17.43 -29.18
CA VAL A 290 -5.26 -16.47 -28.40
C VAL A 290 -5.62 -15.03 -28.75
N MET A 291 -5.96 -14.75 -30.02
CA MET A 291 -6.45 -13.44 -30.47
C MET A 291 -7.78 -13.05 -29.77
N LEU A 292 -8.72 -14.00 -29.68
CA LEU A 292 -9.97 -13.77 -28.96
C LEU A 292 -9.73 -13.55 -27.45
N TRP A 293 -8.71 -14.21 -26.91
CA TRP A 293 -8.31 -13.93 -25.53
C TRP A 293 -7.73 -12.52 -25.37
N ALA A 294 -6.82 -12.11 -26.26
CA ALA A 294 -6.13 -10.82 -26.19
C ALA A 294 -7.02 -9.62 -26.57
N ILE A 295 -7.89 -9.77 -27.57
CA ILE A 295 -8.69 -8.69 -28.16
C ILE A 295 -10.19 -8.88 -27.88
N GLY A 296 -10.69 -10.12 -27.98
CA GLY A 296 -12.11 -10.40 -27.76
C GLY A 296 -12.57 -10.10 -26.34
N VAL A 297 -11.76 -10.43 -25.33
CA VAL A 297 -12.06 -10.14 -23.92
C VAL A 297 -12.26 -8.64 -23.68
N PRO A 298 -11.30 -7.76 -24.00
CA PRO A 298 -11.50 -6.32 -23.79
C PRO A 298 -12.64 -5.75 -24.63
N VAL A 299 -12.85 -6.23 -25.85
CA VAL A 299 -13.98 -5.80 -26.67
C VAL A 299 -15.31 -6.13 -25.99
N VAL A 300 -15.50 -7.36 -25.50
CA VAL A 300 -16.71 -7.75 -24.77
C VAL A 300 -16.86 -6.92 -23.49
N ALA A 301 -15.77 -6.72 -22.74
CA ALA A 301 -15.79 -5.92 -21.52
C ALA A 301 -16.24 -4.46 -21.79
N LEU A 302 -15.69 -3.83 -22.84
CA LEU A 302 -16.05 -2.46 -23.23
C LEU A 302 -17.51 -2.37 -23.74
N LEU A 303 -17.99 -3.36 -24.51
CA LEU A 303 -19.38 -3.40 -24.96
C LEU A 303 -20.34 -3.51 -23.75
N VAL A 304 -20.04 -4.35 -22.78
CA VAL A 304 -20.83 -4.45 -21.53
C VAL A 304 -20.78 -3.13 -20.76
N ASN A 305 -19.63 -2.48 -20.70
CA ASN A 305 -19.45 -1.21 -20.00
C ASN A 305 -20.23 -0.04 -20.63
N MET A 306 -20.58 -0.12 -21.92
CA MET A 306 -21.46 0.87 -22.55
C MET A 306 -22.88 0.83 -21.99
N VAL A 307 -23.28 -0.29 -21.39
CA VAL A 307 -24.62 -0.50 -20.80
C VAL A 307 -24.57 -0.40 -19.28
N PHE A 308 -23.53 -0.98 -18.68
CA PHE A 308 -23.32 -1.00 -17.24
C PHE A 308 -21.93 -0.46 -16.94
N SER A 309 -21.82 0.67 -16.26
CA SER A 309 -20.55 1.34 -15.94
C SER A 309 -19.82 0.62 -14.80
N VAL A 310 -19.30 -0.58 -15.06
CA VAL A 310 -18.67 -1.44 -14.04
C VAL A 310 -17.20 -1.80 -14.39
N TYR A 311 -16.70 -1.29 -15.52
CA TYR A 311 -15.40 -1.67 -16.05
C TYR A 311 -14.25 -0.91 -15.37
N THR A 312 -13.25 -1.67 -14.99
CA THR A 312 -11.95 -1.15 -14.60
C THR A 312 -10.86 -2.01 -15.28
N PRO A 313 -9.77 -1.45 -15.81
CA PRO A 313 -8.72 -2.22 -16.48
C PRO A 313 -8.19 -3.39 -15.64
N ARG A 314 -8.04 -3.22 -14.34
CA ARG A 314 -7.55 -4.23 -13.40
C ARG A 314 -8.39 -5.51 -13.32
N TYR A 315 -9.67 -5.48 -13.71
CA TYR A 315 -10.56 -6.66 -13.66
C TYR A 315 -10.37 -7.64 -14.81
N ILE A 316 -9.74 -7.21 -15.89
CA ILE A 316 -9.46 -8.05 -17.06
C ILE A 316 -7.96 -8.33 -17.27
N THR A 317 -7.16 -8.29 -16.20
CA THR A 317 -5.69 -8.50 -16.23
C THR A 317 -5.26 -9.77 -16.94
N TYR A 318 -6.10 -10.82 -16.91
CA TYR A 318 -5.86 -12.09 -17.59
C TYR A 318 -5.78 -11.98 -19.11
N LEU A 319 -6.22 -10.87 -19.73
CA LEU A 319 -6.01 -10.62 -21.16
C LEU A 319 -4.52 -10.51 -21.51
N SER A 320 -3.68 -10.06 -20.56
CA SER A 320 -2.24 -9.94 -20.76
C SER A 320 -1.59 -11.24 -21.21
N ILE A 321 -2.12 -12.36 -20.74
CA ILE A 321 -1.64 -13.70 -21.14
C ILE A 321 -1.87 -13.93 -22.64
N GLY A 322 -3.07 -13.59 -23.13
CA GLY A 322 -3.38 -13.62 -24.56
C GLY A 322 -2.43 -12.73 -25.37
N VAL A 323 -2.22 -11.49 -24.89
CA VAL A 323 -1.31 -10.52 -25.52
C VAL A 323 0.12 -11.08 -25.57
N GLY A 324 0.66 -11.55 -24.44
CA GLY A 324 2.00 -12.14 -24.39
C GLY A 324 2.19 -13.31 -25.37
N LEU A 325 1.19 -14.18 -25.48
CA LEU A 325 1.19 -15.30 -26.44
C LEU A 325 1.12 -14.82 -27.90
N VAL A 326 0.30 -13.81 -28.20
CA VAL A 326 0.23 -13.21 -29.56
C VAL A 326 1.57 -12.60 -29.93
N MET A 327 2.19 -11.85 -29.04
CA MET A 327 3.51 -11.26 -29.26
C MET A 327 4.57 -12.34 -29.47
N ALA A 328 4.57 -13.39 -28.65
CA ALA A 328 5.51 -14.50 -28.79
C ALA A 328 5.35 -15.22 -30.14
N VAL A 329 4.12 -15.42 -30.62
CA VAL A 329 3.86 -15.99 -31.95
C VAL A 329 4.35 -15.05 -33.06
N GLY A 330 4.14 -13.75 -32.95
CA GLY A 330 4.62 -12.76 -33.90
C GLY A 330 6.15 -12.81 -34.04
N ILE A 331 6.87 -12.71 -32.91
CA ILE A 331 8.35 -12.75 -32.90
C ILE A 331 8.88 -14.10 -33.42
N THR A 332 8.26 -15.23 -33.00
CA THR A 332 8.69 -16.54 -33.46
C THR A 332 8.35 -16.83 -34.96
N SER A 333 7.54 -15.99 -35.58
CA SER A 333 7.26 -16.04 -37.01
C SER A 333 8.37 -15.42 -37.89
N LEU A 334 9.26 -14.63 -37.28
CA LEU A 334 10.43 -14.07 -37.95
C LEU A 334 11.46 -15.16 -38.34
N PRO A 335 12.43 -14.88 -39.24
CA PRO A 335 13.55 -15.77 -39.52
C PRO A 335 14.33 -16.13 -38.24
N ARG A 336 14.71 -17.41 -38.11
CA ARG A 336 15.34 -17.93 -36.86
C ARG A 336 16.54 -17.13 -36.37
N ARG A 337 17.32 -16.53 -37.28
CA ARG A 337 18.53 -15.77 -36.97
C ARG A 337 18.26 -14.48 -36.17
N ILE A 338 17.09 -13.87 -36.37
CA ILE A 338 16.73 -12.59 -35.78
C ILE A 338 15.72 -12.71 -34.61
N GLN A 339 15.12 -13.89 -34.38
CA GLN A 339 14.10 -14.08 -33.35
C GLN A 339 14.58 -13.68 -31.96
N TRP A 340 15.80 -14.07 -31.56
CA TRP A 340 16.36 -13.75 -30.27
C TRP A 340 16.71 -12.27 -30.14
N LEU A 341 17.25 -11.68 -31.21
CA LEU A 341 17.52 -10.24 -31.22
C LEU A 341 16.22 -9.44 -31.10
N ALA A 342 15.18 -9.80 -31.86
CA ALA A 342 13.88 -9.16 -31.78
C ALA A 342 13.24 -9.31 -30.38
N LEU A 343 13.38 -10.49 -29.74
CA LEU A 343 12.92 -10.70 -28.38
C LEU A 343 13.69 -9.81 -27.39
N ILE A 344 15.02 -9.78 -27.48
CA ILE A 344 15.86 -8.96 -26.57
C ILE A 344 15.49 -7.48 -26.69
N VAL A 345 15.36 -6.97 -27.92
CA VAL A 345 14.95 -5.59 -28.17
C VAL A 345 13.56 -5.31 -27.61
N PHE A 346 12.59 -6.22 -27.87
CA PHE A 346 11.23 -6.09 -27.36
C PHE A 346 11.20 -6.04 -25.82
N VAL A 347 11.90 -7.00 -25.18
CA VAL A 347 11.97 -7.09 -23.71
C VAL A 347 12.69 -5.88 -23.12
N ALA A 348 13.79 -5.43 -23.73
CA ALA A 348 14.53 -4.26 -23.25
C ALA A 348 13.68 -2.99 -23.30
N ILE A 349 12.97 -2.73 -24.40
CA ILE A 349 12.05 -1.60 -24.53
C ILE A 349 10.90 -1.70 -23.52
N SER A 350 10.32 -2.88 -23.34
CA SER A 350 9.24 -3.09 -22.35
C SER A 350 9.72 -2.87 -20.92
N LEU A 351 10.91 -3.38 -20.55
CA LEU A 351 11.51 -3.15 -19.23
C LEU A 351 11.84 -1.68 -18.99
N TRP A 352 12.33 -0.97 -20.01
CA TRP A 352 12.61 0.46 -19.92
C TRP A 352 11.37 1.29 -19.55
N SER A 353 10.20 0.87 -20.01
CA SER A 353 8.94 1.56 -19.77
C SER A 353 8.30 1.23 -18.40
N ILE A 354 8.76 0.19 -17.69
CA ILE A 354 8.18 -0.21 -16.39
C ILE A 354 8.17 0.93 -15.37
N PRO A 355 9.27 1.67 -15.11
CA PRO A 355 9.28 2.74 -14.11
C PRO A 355 8.26 3.84 -14.38
N SER A 356 8.03 4.20 -15.65
CA SER A 356 7.07 5.24 -16.02
C SER A 356 5.61 4.83 -15.82
N GLN A 357 5.33 3.54 -15.71
CA GLN A 357 3.99 2.99 -15.46
C GLN A 357 3.67 2.87 -13.96
N PHE A 358 4.67 3.06 -13.10
CA PHE A 358 4.46 3.11 -11.65
C PHE A 358 4.20 4.55 -11.22
N SER A 359 2.96 4.85 -10.87
CA SER A 359 2.68 6.03 -10.09
C SER A 359 3.40 5.91 -8.75
N PRO A 360 4.27 6.86 -8.36
CA PRO A 360 4.86 6.87 -7.04
C PRO A 360 3.73 6.90 -6.00
N ARG A 361 3.86 6.11 -4.94
CA ARG A 361 2.91 6.20 -3.83
C ARG A 361 3.06 7.55 -3.18
N ILE A 362 1.96 8.29 -3.08
CA ILE A 362 1.90 9.57 -2.43
C ILE A 362 2.11 9.37 -0.94
N ILE A 363 1.38 8.41 -0.34
CA ILE A 363 1.48 8.10 1.08
C ILE A 363 2.27 6.79 1.27
N LYS A 364 3.34 6.88 2.05
CA LYS A 364 4.24 5.77 2.38
C LYS A 364 4.03 5.34 3.82
N TYR A 365 2.85 4.82 4.13
CA TYR A 365 2.41 4.48 5.48
C TYR A 365 3.47 3.73 6.31
N ARG A 366 4.10 2.70 5.72
CA ARG A 366 5.17 1.94 6.39
C ARG A 366 6.28 2.85 6.93
N ASP A 367 6.79 3.77 6.09
CA ASP A 367 7.88 4.65 6.48
C ASP A 367 7.43 5.65 7.56
N LEU A 368 6.19 6.16 7.47
CA LEU A 368 5.61 7.08 8.44
C LEU A 368 5.47 6.40 9.81
N TYR A 369 4.86 5.22 9.86
CA TYR A 369 4.65 4.51 11.12
C TYR A 369 5.95 3.98 11.73
N GLN A 370 6.93 3.59 10.92
CA GLN A 370 8.26 3.23 11.43
C GLN A 370 9.00 4.43 12.04
N GLN A 371 8.79 5.64 11.51
CA GLN A 371 9.32 6.85 12.15
C GLN A 371 8.65 7.12 13.50
N VAL A 372 7.32 6.97 13.56
CA VAL A 372 6.58 7.07 14.84
C VAL A 372 7.06 6.02 15.82
N ALA A 373 7.14 4.75 15.42
CA ALA A 373 7.55 3.65 16.30
C ALA A 373 8.96 3.81 16.90
N LYS A 374 9.88 4.45 16.16
CA LYS A 374 11.23 4.73 16.66
C LYS A 374 11.27 5.80 17.73
N LYS A 375 10.25 6.67 17.80
CA LYS A 375 10.19 7.83 18.71
C LYS A 375 9.11 7.68 19.77
N ALA A 376 8.29 6.65 19.66
CA ALA A 376 7.25 6.35 20.65
C ALA A 376 7.87 5.94 21.98
N GLU A 377 7.30 6.48 23.05
CA GLU A 377 7.68 6.23 24.44
C GLU A 377 6.55 5.54 25.19
N ALA A 378 6.90 4.97 26.35
CA ALA A 378 5.89 4.35 27.21
C ALA A 378 4.93 5.41 27.74
N GLY A 379 3.62 5.17 27.59
CA GLY A 379 2.58 6.12 27.99
C GLY A 379 2.11 7.06 26.87
N ASP A 380 2.69 6.99 25.70
CA ASP A 380 2.19 7.71 24.52
C ASP A 380 0.78 7.22 24.15
N VAL A 381 -0.03 8.13 23.61
CA VAL A 381 -1.37 7.83 23.10
C VAL A 381 -1.45 8.13 21.61
N LEU A 382 -2.06 7.22 20.86
CA LEU A 382 -2.37 7.39 19.47
C LEU A 382 -3.79 7.94 19.31
N TYR A 383 -3.92 9.20 18.94
CA TYR A 383 -5.21 9.85 18.71
C TYR A 383 -5.48 9.98 17.21
N VAL A 384 -6.52 9.31 16.70
CA VAL A 384 -6.82 9.23 15.27
C VAL A 384 -8.13 9.92 14.96
N GLU A 385 -8.11 10.84 14.01
CA GLU A 385 -9.30 11.60 13.60
C GLU A 385 -9.28 11.98 12.10
N PRO A 386 -10.40 11.87 11.35
CA PRO A 386 -11.64 11.25 11.81
C PRO A 386 -11.50 9.73 11.90
N MET A 387 -12.09 9.13 12.94
CA MET A 387 -12.16 7.68 13.05
C MET A 387 -13.50 7.19 12.48
N ASN A 388 -13.73 7.38 11.20
CA ASN A 388 -14.92 6.87 10.53
C ASN A 388 -14.81 5.36 10.35
N SER A 389 -15.91 4.66 10.56
CA SER A 389 -16.01 3.19 10.43
C SER A 389 -15.66 2.65 9.04
N GLY A 390 -15.58 3.52 8.02
CA GLY A 390 -15.11 3.20 6.67
C GLY A 390 -13.62 3.42 6.44
N ASP A 391 -12.97 4.28 7.23
CA ASP A 391 -11.58 4.71 7.04
C ASP A 391 -10.56 3.89 7.85
N ASN A 392 -10.96 2.75 8.38
CA ASN A 392 -10.05 1.75 8.94
C ASN A 392 -9.10 1.14 7.88
N VAL A 393 -8.92 1.82 6.77
CA VAL A 393 -8.11 1.38 5.63
C VAL A 393 -6.66 1.17 6.02
N VAL A 394 -6.18 1.95 6.97
CA VAL A 394 -4.78 1.86 7.44
C VAL A 394 -4.61 1.13 8.77
N TRP A 395 -5.68 0.52 9.30
CA TRP A 395 -5.68 -0.17 10.59
C TRP A 395 -4.65 -1.29 10.69
N TRP A 396 -4.57 -2.14 9.66
CA TRP A 396 -3.61 -3.24 9.64
C TRP A 396 -2.17 -2.70 9.60
N GLN A 397 -1.91 -1.65 8.80
CA GLN A 397 -0.58 -1.04 8.73
C GLN A 397 -0.19 -0.40 10.07
N MET A 398 -1.12 0.28 10.76
CA MET A 398 -0.91 0.79 12.11
C MET A 398 -0.55 -0.35 13.07
N SER A 399 -1.36 -1.41 13.12
CA SER A 399 -1.13 -2.54 14.03
C SER A 399 0.17 -3.29 13.75
N HIS A 400 0.66 -3.23 12.50
CA HIS A 400 1.85 -3.97 12.06
C HIS A 400 3.15 -3.17 12.23
N TYR A 401 3.11 -1.86 12.04
CA TYR A 401 4.31 -1.03 12.01
C TYR A 401 4.51 -0.17 13.26
N LEU A 402 3.47 0.08 14.06
CA LEU A 402 3.59 0.73 15.37
C LEU A 402 4.01 -0.27 16.45
N THR A 403 4.47 0.25 17.59
CA THR A 403 4.68 -0.60 18.77
C THR A 403 3.34 -1.11 19.28
N PRO A 404 3.27 -2.34 19.82
CA PRO A 404 2.01 -2.90 20.32
C PRO A 404 1.34 -2.04 21.40
N ASP A 405 2.11 -1.37 22.25
CA ASP A 405 1.58 -0.53 23.32
C ASP A 405 0.99 0.76 22.76
N LEU A 406 1.66 1.41 21.81
CA LEU A 406 1.12 2.59 21.14
C LEU A 406 -0.16 2.25 20.34
N PHE A 407 -0.17 1.12 19.65
CA PHE A 407 -1.37 0.70 18.91
C PHE A 407 -2.55 0.40 19.85
N LYS A 408 -2.31 -0.21 21.01
CA LYS A 408 -3.35 -0.45 22.03
C LYS A 408 -3.90 0.83 22.65
N SER A 409 -3.12 1.90 22.71
CA SER A 409 -3.54 3.20 23.24
C SER A 409 -4.40 4.01 22.28
N LEU A 410 -4.73 3.45 21.08
CA LEU A 410 -5.50 4.13 20.07
C LEU A 410 -6.87 4.58 20.58
N THR A 411 -7.17 5.87 20.39
CA THR A 411 -8.43 6.48 20.76
C THR A 411 -8.86 7.55 19.75
N ASN A 412 -10.14 7.88 19.73
CA ASN A 412 -10.71 9.05 19.08
C ASN A 412 -11.41 9.98 20.09
N ASP A 413 -11.28 9.70 21.39
CA ASP A 413 -11.79 10.57 22.45
C ASP A 413 -10.70 11.57 22.88
N PRO A 414 -10.89 12.88 22.63
CA PRO A 414 -9.92 13.90 23.04
C PRO A 414 -9.70 13.95 24.54
N ASN A 415 -10.70 13.60 25.37
CA ASN A 415 -10.53 13.57 26.83
C ASN A 415 -9.60 12.43 27.26
N GLN A 416 -9.73 11.28 26.63
CA GLN A 416 -8.82 10.16 26.88
C GLN A 416 -7.39 10.49 26.41
N ALA A 417 -7.25 11.14 25.25
CA ALA A 417 -5.95 11.56 24.74
C ALA A 417 -5.25 12.55 25.72
N GLN A 418 -5.99 13.48 26.32
CA GLN A 418 -5.46 14.45 27.28
C GLN A 418 -4.99 13.86 28.62
N MET A 419 -5.25 12.58 28.89
CA MET A 419 -4.69 11.90 30.06
C MET A 419 -3.21 11.58 29.91
N ALA A 420 -2.73 11.45 28.66
CA ALA A 420 -1.32 11.23 28.35
C ALA A 420 -0.54 12.56 28.27
N ARG A 421 0.76 12.49 28.50
CA ARG A 421 1.65 13.64 28.28
C ARG A 421 1.95 13.84 26.79
N ARG A 422 2.09 12.75 26.03
CA ARG A 422 2.46 12.74 24.62
C ARG A 422 1.34 12.12 23.78
N ILE A 423 0.95 12.83 22.74
CA ILE A 423 -0.13 12.46 21.85
C ILE A 423 0.41 12.41 20.42
N TRP A 424 0.27 11.26 19.77
CA TRP A 424 0.45 11.12 18.33
C TRP A 424 -0.88 11.39 17.65
N PHE A 425 -1.09 12.62 17.21
CA PHE A 425 -2.30 13.03 16.48
C PHE A 425 -2.17 12.60 15.02
N VAL A 426 -3.08 11.75 14.54
CA VAL A 426 -3.08 11.20 13.17
C VAL A 426 -4.35 11.62 12.46
N THR A 427 -4.21 12.18 11.26
CA THR A 427 -5.36 12.52 10.41
C THR A 427 -5.08 12.28 8.93
N ASN A 428 -6.11 11.86 8.21
CA ASN A 428 -6.14 11.79 6.74
C ASN A 428 -7.03 12.88 6.11
N ASP A 429 -7.63 13.75 6.91
CA ASP A 429 -8.53 14.80 6.46
C ASP A 429 -8.33 16.10 7.26
N TRP A 430 -7.17 16.72 7.11
CA TRP A 430 -6.83 17.95 7.81
C TRP A 430 -7.76 19.13 7.49
N PHE A 431 -8.40 19.12 6.32
CA PHE A 431 -9.31 20.20 5.91
C PHE A 431 -10.72 20.07 6.45
N ASN A 432 -11.01 18.99 7.19
CA ASN A 432 -12.27 18.79 7.88
C ASN A 432 -12.38 19.73 9.08
N GLN A 433 -13.53 20.43 9.21
CA GLN A 433 -13.77 21.39 10.31
C GLN A 433 -13.75 20.73 11.69
N ASP A 434 -14.27 19.52 11.83
CA ASP A 434 -14.32 18.81 13.10
C ASP A 434 -12.90 18.42 13.54
N VAL A 435 -12.07 17.93 12.61
CA VAL A 435 -10.66 17.61 12.85
C VAL A 435 -9.90 18.84 13.34
N GLN A 436 -10.05 19.96 12.64
CA GLN A 436 -9.40 21.22 13.05
C GLN A 436 -9.92 21.72 14.42
N THR A 437 -11.21 21.56 14.69
CA THR A 437 -11.80 21.97 15.95
C THR A 437 -11.25 21.14 17.10
N ASN A 438 -11.11 19.84 16.94
CA ASN A 438 -10.58 18.96 17.98
C ASN A 438 -9.06 19.16 18.15
N PHE A 439 -8.32 19.36 17.07
CA PHE A 439 -6.92 19.76 17.15
C PHE A 439 -6.72 21.05 17.94
N LYS A 440 -7.49 22.10 17.66
CA LYS A 440 -7.44 23.39 18.37
C LYS A 440 -7.81 23.30 19.86
N LYS A 441 -8.54 22.28 20.29
CA LYS A 441 -8.79 22.02 21.73
C LYS A 441 -7.55 21.45 22.42
N LEU A 442 -6.70 20.72 21.71
CA LEU A 442 -5.47 20.12 22.27
C LEU A 442 -4.30 21.10 22.23
N GLU A 443 -4.11 21.82 21.13
CA GLU A 443 -2.94 22.66 20.85
C GLU A 443 -2.52 23.61 21.99
N PRO A 444 -3.42 24.30 22.71
CA PRO A 444 -3.01 25.23 23.76
C PRO A 444 -2.26 24.58 24.93
N ASN A 445 -2.50 23.29 25.18
CA ASN A 445 -1.84 22.55 26.26
C ASN A 445 -0.84 21.50 25.75
N TYR A 446 -0.87 21.22 24.44
CA TYR A 446 -0.05 20.21 23.76
C TYR A 446 0.56 20.82 22.49
N PRO A 447 1.57 21.68 22.60
CA PRO A 447 2.24 22.23 21.43
C PRO A 447 2.83 21.12 20.56
N VAL A 448 2.78 21.32 19.24
CA VAL A 448 3.31 20.38 18.27
C VAL A 448 4.83 20.38 18.30
N GLN A 449 5.43 19.23 18.56
CA GLN A 449 6.89 19.04 18.57
C GLN A 449 7.43 18.60 17.21
N GLN A 450 6.66 17.81 16.52
CA GLN A 450 7.07 17.24 15.23
C GLN A 450 5.87 17.01 14.31
N VAL A 451 6.11 17.20 13.02
CA VAL A 451 5.17 16.85 11.96
C VAL A 451 5.81 15.80 11.07
N ILE A 452 5.09 14.72 10.81
CA ILE A 452 5.47 13.62 9.91
C ILE A 452 4.36 13.48 8.86
N GLY A 453 4.72 13.28 7.60
CA GLY A 453 3.76 13.25 6.50
C GLY A 453 3.51 14.62 5.90
N ASP A 454 2.47 14.73 5.10
CA ASP A 454 2.12 15.96 4.40
C ASP A 454 0.61 15.99 4.10
N CYS A 455 0.08 17.18 3.84
CA CYS A 455 -1.33 17.38 3.60
C CYS A 455 -1.55 18.52 2.61
N ASN A 456 -2.27 18.23 1.54
CA ASN A 456 -2.70 19.22 0.55
C ASN A 456 -4.14 18.92 0.11
N PRO A 457 -4.82 19.78 -0.66
CA PRO A 457 -6.22 19.58 -1.04
C PRO A 457 -6.51 18.32 -1.85
N LEU A 458 -5.49 17.67 -2.43
CA LEU A 458 -5.65 16.47 -3.26
C LEU A 458 -5.43 15.18 -2.45
N TRP A 459 -4.60 15.24 -1.42
CA TRP A 459 -4.29 14.12 -0.53
C TRP A 459 -3.77 14.63 0.80
N CYS A 460 -4.04 13.88 1.86
CA CYS A 460 -3.62 14.23 3.21
C CYS A 460 -3.29 12.96 3.99
N TYR A 461 -2.14 12.95 4.63
CA TYR A 461 -1.84 12.05 5.72
C TYR A 461 -0.81 12.70 6.64
N LEU A 462 -1.26 13.10 7.82
CA LEU A 462 -0.49 13.90 8.75
C LEU A 462 -0.43 13.22 10.10
N ILE A 463 0.77 13.11 10.65
CA ILE A 463 1.02 12.62 12.00
C ILE A 463 1.77 13.71 12.74
N GLN A 464 1.23 14.15 13.89
CA GLN A 464 1.83 15.20 14.70
C GLN A 464 2.10 14.67 16.10
N LEU A 465 3.36 14.80 16.55
CA LEU A 465 3.69 14.59 17.95
C LEU A 465 3.37 15.87 18.70
N MET A 466 2.47 15.77 19.64
CA MET A 466 2.03 16.85 20.52
C MET A 466 2.36 16.48 21.97
N GLU A 467 2.97 17.40 22.71
CA GLU A 467 3.44 17.11 24.07
C GLU A 467 2.98 18.18 25.06
N ALA A 468 2.51 17.74 26.21
CA ALA A 468 2.30 18.62 27.36
C ALA A 468 3.59 18.80 28.15
N PRO A 469 3.70 19.88 28.97
CA PRO A 469 4.83 20.06 29.85
C PRO A 469 5.08 18.86 30.78
N PRO A 470 6.34 18.60 31.17
CA PRO A 470 6.68 17.48 32.08
C PRO A 470 6.01 17.58 33.45
N SER A 471 5.88 18.78 33.97
CA SER A 471 5.25 19.01 35.30
C SER A 471 3.80 19.46 35.15
N LYS A 472 2.92 18.94 36.02
CA LYS A 472 1.52 19.39 36.12
C LYS A 472 1.37 20.67 36.98
N THR A 473 2.37 20.97 37.79
CA THR A 473 2.41 22.15 38.67
C THR A 473 3.72 22.89 38.43
N PRO A 474 3.68 24.21 38.16
CA PRO A 474 4.89 24.95 37.89
C PRO A 474 5.67 25.26 39.19
N GLN A 475 6.98 25.41 39.05
CA GLN A 475 7.86 26.03 40.01
C GLN A 475 8.14 27.47 39.56
N THR A 476 7.84 28.48 40.39
CA THR A 476 7.85 29.86 39.94
C THR A 476 9.08 30.58 40.47
N PHE A 477 9.84 31.18 39.57
CA PHE A 477 10.91 32.13 39.91
C PHE A 477 10.32 33.53 40.03
N GLY A 478 10.56 34.17 41.17
CA GLY A 478 9.88 35.41 41.51
C GLY A 478 8.36 35.21 41.57
N THR A 479 7.62 36.15 40.95
CA THR A 479 6.16 36.07 40.80
C THR A 479 5.71 35.96 39.34
N GLU A 480 6.66 35.90 38.40
CA GLU A 480 6.38 36.15 36.98
C GLU A 480 6.84 35.03 36.04
N MET A 481 7.75 34.15 36.51
CA MET A 481 8.36 33.14 35.65
C MET A 481 8.04 31.70 36.09
N PRO A 482 6.83 31.19 35.83
CA PRO A 482 6.45 29.81 36.11
C PRO A 482 7.18 28.85 35.14
N PHE A 483 7.94 27.93 35.70
CA PHE A 483 8.67 26.87 35.02
C PHE A 483 7.90 25.56 35.15
N TRP A 484 7.68 24.87 33.99
CA TRP A 484 6.82 23.69 33.90
C TRP A 484 7.59 22.39 33.67
N GLY A 485 8.92 22.41 33.83
CA GLY A 485 9.75 21.20 33.80
C GLY A 485 10.76 21.16 32.69
N THR A 486 11.55 20.11 32.71
CA THR A 486 12.69 19.86 31.80
C THR A 486 12.54 18.51 31.15
N ASP A 487 12.89 18.42 29.85
CA ASP A 487 13.18 17.18 29.16
C ASP A 487 14.66 17.15 28.77
N VAL A 488 15.36 16.09 29.13
CA VAL A 488 16.72 15.83 28.65
C VAL A 488 16.64 15.09 27.32
N ILE A 489 17.06 15.76 26.26
CA ILE A 489 16.92 15.26 24.88
C ILE A 489 18.08 14.39 24.45
N SER A 490 19.31 14.84 24.76
CA SER A 490 20.51 14.08 24.47
C SER A 490 21.64 14.40 25.43
N VAL A 491 22.47 13.39 25.67
CA VAL A 491 23.71 13.52 26.45
C VAL A 491 24.84 12.91 25.66
N SER A 492 25.90 13.68 25.43
CA SER A 492 27.09 13.24 24.72
C SER A 492 28.37 13.72 25.43
N HIS A 493 29.55 13.33 24.96
CA HIS A 493 30.80 13.89 25.46
C HIS A 493 31.02 15.37 25.12
N SER A 494 30.26 15.92 24.15
CA SER A 494 30.44 17.29 23.66
C SER A 494 29.31 18.25 24.05
N SER A 495 28.12 17.71 24.35
CA SER A 495 26.93 18.54 24.70
C SER A 495 25.91 17.78 25.52
N VAL A 496 25.12 18.54 26.28
CA VAL A 496 23.86 18.13 26.88
C VAL A 496 22.76 19.01 26.30
N ASP A 497 21.79 18.41 25.63
CA ASP A 497 20.67 19.12 25.03
C ASP A 497 19.41 18.90 25.87
N VAL A 498 18.72 19.99 26.21
CA VAL A 498 17.51 19.97 27.04
C VAL A 498 16.44 20.89 26.48
N HIS A 499 15.19 20.58 26.78
CA HIS A 499 14.05 21.46 26.57
C HIS A 499 13.54 21.94 27.92
N LEU A 500 13.45 23.27 28.12
CA LEU A 500 12.90 23.92 29.29
C LEU A 500 11.51 24.44 28.94
N TRP A 501 10.50 24.11 29.76
CA TRP A 501 9.11 24.44 29.51
C TRP A 501 8.63 25.64 30.33
N TRP A 502 8.15 26.66 29.63
CA TRP A 502 7.69 27.89 30.21
C TRP A 502 6.26 28.22 29.79
N LYS A 503 5.43 28.67 30.74
CA LYS A 503 4.09 29.19 30.44
C LYS A 503 3.73 30.21 31.48
N VAL A 504 3.48 31.44 31.08
CA VAL A 504 3.18 32.56 31.99
C VAL A 504 1.68 32.82 32.03
N ASP A 505 1.17 33.24 33.21
CA ASP A 505 -0.21 33.67 33.37
C ASP A 505 -0.38 35.15 33.00
N ARG A 506 0.69 35.93 33.11
CA ARG A 506 0.80 37.34 32.69
C ARG A 506 2.19 37.58 32.09
N THR A 507 2.28 38.50 31.15
CA THR A 507 3.56 38.89 30.58
C THR A 507 4.48 39.46 31.69
N PRO A 508 5.72 38.97 31.84
CA PRO A 508 6.69 39.51 32.79
C PRO A 508 6.98 41.00 32.52
N ASN A 509 7.16 41.76 33.60
CA ASN A 509 7.39 43.20 33.47
C ASN A 509 8.79 43.55 32.96
N MET A 510 9.74 42.60 33.07
CA MET A 510 11.14 42.79 32.69
C MET A 510 11.59 41.65 31.79
N SER A 511 12.65 41.89 31.03
CA SER A 511 13.35 40.84 30.29
C SER A 511 14.35 40.15 31.23
N TYR A 512 14.11 38.86 31.51
CA TYR A 512 15.00 38.03 32.33
C TYR A 512 15.86 37.13 31.43
N SER A 513 17.08 36.85 31.91
CA SER A 513 17.94 35.80 31.32
C SER A 513 17.69 34.49 32.06
N ILE A 514 17.61 33.41 31.28
CA ILE A 514 17.49 32.03 31.77
C ILE A 514 18.86 31.41 31.68
N GLY A 515 19.42 30.96 32.80
CA GLY A 515 20.72 30.32 32.87
C GLY A 515 20.57 28.82 33.21
N LEU A 516 21.01 27.95 32.30
CA LEU A 516 21.13 26.53 32.56
C LEU A 516 22.61 26.23 32.87
N GLN A 517 22.86 25.60 33.99
CA GLN A 517 24.19 25.31 34.51
C GLN A 517 24.37 23.80 34.74
N LEU A 518 25.57 23.29 34.44
CA LEU A 518 26.00 21.95 34.76
C LEU A 518 27.05 22.02 35.87
N LEU A 519 26.80 21.33 36.96
CA LEU A 519 27.69 21.28 38.14
C LEU A 519 28.32 19.91 38.29
N ASP A 520 29.55 19.85 38.74
CA ASP A 520 30.20 18.62 39.16
C ASP A 520 29.72 18.14 40.54
N SER A 521 30.20 17.01 41.03
CA SER A 521 29.84 16.42 42.32
C SER A 521 30.26 17.28 43.51
N ALA A 522 31.19 18.24 43.33
CA ALA A 522 31.60 19.21 44.36
C ALA A 522 30.82 20.52 44.28
N GLY A 523 29.88 20.67 43.34
CA GLY A 523 29.08 21.86 43.11
C GLY A 523 29.78 22.95 42.28
N ASN A 524 30.89 22.64 41.62
CA ASN A 524 31.57 23.60 40.76
C ASN A 524 30.90 23.66 39.38
N LEU A 525 30.83 24.86 38.83
CA LEU A 525 30.29 25.11 37.49
C LEU A 525 31.23 24.51 36.42
N VAL A 526 30.69 23.61 35.61
CA VAL A 526 31.42 22.95 34.50
C VAL A 526 31.05 23.54 33.15
N ALA A 527 29.77 23.81 32.93
CA ALA A 527 29.26 24.41 31.71
C ALA A 527 28.00 25.24 32.00
N GLN A 528 27.74 26.24 31.16
CA GLN A 528 26.48 27.02 31.27
C GLN A 528 26.03 27.51 29.89
N ALA A 529 24.70 27.74 29.77
CA ALA A 529 24.06 28.35 28.63
C ALA A 529 23.02 29.37 29.12
N ASP A 530 23.28 30.65 28.88
CA ASP A 530 22.45 31.76 29.32
C ASP A 530 21.79 32.48 28.14
N GLY A 531 20.69 33.16 28.40
CA GLY A 531 20.04 34.04 27.43
C GLY A 531 18.52 34.03 27.49
N PRO A 532 17.86 34.71 26.55
CA PRO A 532 16.43 34.69 26.37
C PRO A 532 15.94 33.29 25.96
N ILE A 533 14.65 33.09 25.88
CA ILE A 533 14.06 31.83 25.43
C ILE A 533 14.44 31.60 23.97
N ASN A 534 14.99 30.43 23.67
CA ASN A 534 15.24 29.95 22.32
C ASN A 534 14.12 28.97 21.89
N HIS A 535 12.96 29.56 21.52
CA HIS A 535 11.74 28.81 21.25
C HIS A 535 11.94 27.91 20.02
N TYR A 536 11.76 26.60 20.21
CA TYR A 536 12.04 25.57 19.20
C TYR A 536 13.42 25.64 18.54
N GLY A 537 14.39 26.30 19.16
CA GLY A 537 15.75 26.42 18.63
C GLY A 537 15.91 27.39 17.44
N ASN A 538 14.86 28.09 17.05
CA ASN A 538 14.88 28.96 15.87
C ASN A 538 14.23 30.34 16.06
N GLU A 539 13.60 30.59 17.20
CA GLU A 539 12.95 31.86 17.54
C GLU A 539 13.45 32.35 18.90
N THR A 540 14.09 33.51 18.93
CA THR A 540 14.48 34.15 20.18
C THR A 540 13.31 34.96 20.73
N VAL A 541 12.90 34.67 21.97
CA VAL A 541 11.79 35.35 22.62
C VAL A 541 12.28 35.95 23.97
N ASP A 542 12.22 37.25 24.08
CA ASP A 542 12.44 37.93 25.38
C ASP A 542 11.31 37.60 26.35
N THR A 543 11.63 37.40 27.63
CA THR A 543 10.61 36.99 28.60
C THR A 543 9.50 38.02 28.77
N ASN A 544 9.79 39.32 28.59
CA ASN A 544 8.79 40.39 28.58
C ASN A 544 7.95 40.48 27.31
N ALA A 545 8.21 39.62 26.32
CA ALA A 545 7.39 39.46 25.12
C ALA A 545 6.54 38.18 25.16
N MET A 546 6.62 37.39 26.24
CA MET A 546 5.83 36.18 26.38
C MET A 546 4.32 36.49 26.47
N GLN A 547 3.54 35.71 25.75
CA GLN A 547 2.08 35.83 25.73
C GLN A 547 1.46 34.97 26.86
N PRO A 548 0.51 35.51 27.64
CA PRO A 548 -0.18 34.73 28.65
C PRO A 548 -0.87 33.49 28.08
N GLY A 549 -0.73 32.36 28.78
CA GLY A 549 -1.33 31.09 28.41
C GLY A 549 -0.61 30.31 27.30
N LYS A 550 0.31 30.93 26.52
CA LYS A 550 1.12 30.24 25.51
C LYS A 550 2.27 29.47 26.16
N ILE A 551 2.49 28.26 25.71
CA ILE A 551 3.63 27.43 26.11
C ILE A 551 4.83 27.79 25.24
N TYR A 552 5.97 28.03 25.89
CA TYR A 552 7.26 28.24 25.24
C TYR A 552 8.20 27.09 25.61
N ILE A 553 8.81 26.48 24.58
CA ILE A 553 9.78 25.40 24.77
C ILE A 553 11.15 25.96 24.39
N ASP A 554 11.96 26.18 25.41
CA ASP A 554 13.29 26.78 25.29
C ASP A 554 14.33 25.68 25.05
N TYR A 555 14.89 25.62 23.85
CA TYR A 555 15.90 24.66 23.46
C TYR A 555 17.27 25.14 23.92
N ARG A 556 17.90 24.41 24.85
CA ARG A 556 19.24 24.70 25.36
C ARG A 556 20.21 23.58 25.05
N SER A 557 21.37 23.97 24.56
CA SER A 557 22.51 23.07 24.39
C SER A 557 23.67 23.57 25.24
N LEU A 558 24.06 22.75 26.23
CA LEU A 558 25.25 23.00 27.04
C LEU A 558 26.45 22.40 26.30
N ALA A 559 27.33 23.24 25.80
CA ALA A 559 28.61 22.78 25.25
C ALA A 559 29.55 22.34 26.40
N LEU A 560 30.01 21.10 26.33
CA LEU A 560 30.87 20.54 27.38
C LEU A 560 32.36 20.81 27.05
N PRO A 561 33.18 21.08 28.08
CA PRO A 561 34.63 21.25 27.89
C PRO A 561 35.29 20.02 27.29
N SER A 562 36.31 20.22 26.44
CA SER A 562 37.12 19.13 25.95
C SER A 562 37.85 18.43 27.12
N GLY A 563 37.63 17.09 27.21
CA GLY A 563 38.23 16.29 28.29
C GLY A 563 37.41 16.22 29.58
N ILE A 564 36.11 16.56 29.54
CA ILE A 564 35.19 16.30 30.64
C ILE A 564 35.25 14.82 31.05
N THR A 565 35.29 14.54 32.34
CA THR A 565 35.35 13.16 32.82
C THR A 565 33.97 12.51 32.78
N ALA A 566 33.90 11.23 32.41
CA ALA A 566 32.69 10.43 32.53
C ALA A 566 32.21 10.41 34.00
N GLY A 567 30.93 10.60 34.23
CA GLY A 567 30.39 10.65 35.59
C GLY A 567 29.03 11.33 35.68
N THR A 568 28.56 11.47 36.94
CA THR A 568 27.27 12.10 37.24
C THR A 568 27.45 13.57 37.53
N TYR A 569 26.67 14.39 36.88
CA TYR A 569 26.63 15.84 37.00
C TYR A 569 25.22 16.29 37.33
N GLN A 570 25.08 17.47 37.95
CA GLN A 570 23.81 18.05 38.35
C GLN A 570 23.44 19.21 37.41
N LEU A 571 22.27 19.17 36.80
CA LEU A 571 21.69 20.34 36.12
C LEU A 571 21.09 21.30 37.15
N GLN A 572 21.32 22.58 36.94
CA GLN A 572 20.78 23.67 37.76
C GLN A 572 20.20 24.76 36.83
N LEU A 573 19.03 25.28 37.20
CA LEU A 573 18.35 26.36 36.50
C LEU A 573 18.33 27.61 37.36
N ILE A 574 18.68 28.75 36.76
CA ILE A 574 18.60 30.07 37.36
C ILE A 574 17.85 31.02 36.42
N VAL A 575 17.14 31.98 36.98
CA VAL A 575 16.52 33.10 36.25
C VAL A 575 16.97 34.39 36.91
N TYR A 576 17.48 35.33 36.13
CA TYR A 576 18.03 36.55 36.68
C TYR A 576 17.78 37.77 35.78
N ASP A 577 17.77 38.94 36.35
CA ASP A 577 17.78 40.22 35.65
C ASP A 577 19.17 40.40 34.98
N TRP A 578 19.19 40.37 33.65
CA TRP A 578 20.44 40.43 32.87
C TRP A 578 21.19 41.76 33.03
N GLN A 579 20.52 42.86 33.48
CA GLN A 579 21.14 44.15 33.65
C GLN A 579 21.85 44.27 35.03
N THR A 580 21.21 43.72 36.07
CA THR A 580 21.70 43.83 37.46
C THR A 580 22.40 42.56 37.94
N GLY A 581 22.19 41.43 37.31
CA GLY A 581 22.67 40.12 37.75
C GLY A 581 21.87 39.53 38.94
N ASN A 582 20.84 40.20 39.38
CA ASN A 582 20.03 39.72 40.51
C ASN A 582 19.17 38.54 40.14
N ARG A 583 19.32 37.43 40.85
CA ARG A 583 18.55 36.22 40.63
C ARG A 583 17.15 36.33 41.21
N LEU A 584 16.17 35.78 40.52
CA LEU A 584 14.81 35.63 41.03
C LEU A 584 14.78 34.47 42.04
N LEU A 585 14.19 34.74 43.22
CA LEU A 585 14.05 33.72 44.26
C LEU A 585 12.79 32.88 44.04
N GLN A 586 12.85 31.63 44.38
CA GLN A 586 11.69 30.75 44.47
C GLN A 586 10.89 31.02 45.78
N ALA A 587 9.73 30.39 45.92
CA ALA A 587 8.86 30.56 47.09
C ALA A 587 9.52 30.14 48.42
N ASP A 588 10.48 29.22 48.37
CA ASP A 588 11.29 28.75 49.50
C ASP A 588 12.52 29.63 49.81
N GLY A 589 12.75 30.67 49.01
CA GLY A 589 13.88 31.57 49.11
C GLY A 589 15.14 31.12 48.35
N ALA A 590 15.12 30.00 47.67
CA ALA A 590 16.23 29.54 46.83
C ALA A 590 16.39 30.43 45.59
N ASP A 591 17.62 30.74 45.21
CA ASP A 591 17.97 31.54 44.01
C ASP A 591 18.23 30.69 42.77
N HIS A 592 17.99 29.39 42.88
CA HIS A 592 18.20 28.39 41.80
C HIS A 592 17.27 27.19 42.01
N LEU A 593 17.10 26.39 40.93
CA LEU A 593 16.36 25.14 40.94
C LEU A 593 17.28 23.98 40.49
N MET A 594 17.43 22.99 41.36
CA MET A 594 18.08 21.74 40.96
C MET A 594 17.16 20.93 40.07
N LEU A 595 17.65 20.56 38.87
CA LEU A 595 16.96 19.73 37.88
C LEU A 595 17.46 18.28 37.97
N ASP A 596 17.51 17.59 36.85
CA ASP A 596 17.89 16.19 36.77
C ASP A 596 19.41 15.97 36.95
N LEU A 597 19.78 14.76 37.43
CA LEU A 597 21.14 14.26 37.39
C LEU A 597 21.45 13.74 35.98
N ILE A 598 22.58 14.17 35.43
CA ILE A 598 23.01 13.81 34.08
C ILE A 598 24.24 12.91 34.18
N ASN A 599 24.18 11.77 33.49
CA ASN A 599 25.32 10.85 33.35
C ASN A 599 26.02 11.12 32.03
N ILE A 600 27.19 11.71 32.07
CA ILE A 600 28.05 11.89 30.90
C ILE A 600 28.79 10.58 30.66
N PRO A 601 28.70 10.01 29.44
CA PRO A 601 29.22 8.68 29.13
C PRO A 601 30.74 8.60 29.18
#